data_8b867c6bdda4c008ed3f5c9e306627de
#
_entry.id   8b867c6bdda4c008ed3f5c9e306627de
#
_cell.length_a   1.000
_cell.length_b   1.000
_cell.length_c   1.000
_cell.angle_alpha   90.00
_cell.angle_beta   90.00
_cell.angle_gamma   90.00
#
_symmetry.space_group_name_H-M   'P 1'
#
loop_
_entity.id
_entity.type
_entity.pdbx_description
1 polymer ?
#
loop_
_entity_poly.entity_id
_entity_poly.type
_entity_poly.pdbx_seq_one_letter_code
_entity_poly.pdbx_strand_id
1 'polypeptide(L)'
;MDFGKYIAHRGLHSELVPENSLTAFRLAVEKCLSIELDVRLTKDCRIVVFHDNDLMRMCGIEGKVFDYTYEQLSAFKLKNSDEKIPLLSEVLKTVDGKVPLLIELKDGAPFGELESRVDHMM
;
A
#
# COMPACT_ATOMS: atom_id res chain seq x y z
N MET A 1 18.21 9.94 8.87
CA MET A 1 18.08 9.18 7.64
C MET A 1 17.51 10.06 6.54
N ASP A 2 18.05 9.98 5.36
CA ASP A 2 17.78 10.95 4.29
C ASP A 2 16.73 10.45 3.30
N PHE A 3 15.52 11.02 3.36
CA PHE A 3 14.45 10.71 2.41
C PHE A 3 14.70 11.30 1.03
N GLY A 4 15.56 12.31 0.93
CA GLY A 4 15.70 13.08 -0.31
C GLY A 4 16.52 12.43 -1.39
N LYS A 5 17.28 11.38 -1.08
CA LYS A 5 18.28 10.87 -2.02
C LYS A 5 17.84 9.62 -2.77
N TYR A 6 17.33 8.61 -2.08
CA TYR A 6 16.95 7.34 -2.71
C TYR A 6 15.63 6.86 -2.09
N ILE A 7 14.55 7.08 -2.83
CA ILE A 7 13.20 6.69 -2.39
C ILE A 7 12.61 5.76 -3.43
N ALA A 8 12.14 4.59 -2.99
CA ALA A 8 11.40 3.69 -3.83
C ALA A 8 9.93 4.12 -3.82
N HIS A 9 9.49 4.83 -4.84
CA HIS A 9 8.12 5.29 -5.01
C HIS A 9 7.19 4.09 -5.20
N ARG A 10 6.25 3.89 -4.27
CA ARG A 10 5.37 2.73 -4.23
C ARG A 10 6.13 1.40 -4.14
N GLY A 11 7.28 1.42 -3.43
CA GLY A 11 8.19 0.30 -3.34
C GLY A 11 9.06 0.18 -4.58
N LEU A 12 9.93 -0.81 -4.62
CA LEU A 12 10.80 -1.06 -5.77
C LEU A 12 10.05 -1.96 -6.76
N HIS A 13 9.17 -1.35 -7.56
CA HIS A 13 8.32 -2.06 -8.50
C HIS A 13 8.88 -2.05 -9.92
N SER A 14 8.38 -2.95 -10.75
CA SER A 14 8.77 -3.10 -12.14
C SER A 14 7.62 -3.74 -12.91
N GLU A 15 7.87 -4.15 -14.17
CA GLU A 15 6.85 -4.87 -14.93
C GLU A 15 6.41 -6.17 -14.28
N LEU A 16 7.32 -6.84 -13.56
CA LEU A 16 7.05 -8.13 -12.92
C LEU A 16 6.70 -8.01 -11.44
N VAL A 17 6.95 -6.85 -10.84
CA VAL A 17 6.72 -6.62 -9.42
C VAL A 17 5.74 -5.45 -9.29
N PRO A 18 4.47 -5.71 -8.91
CA PRO A 18 3.48 -4.64 -8.83
C PRO A 18 3.84 -3.55 -7.83
N GLU A 19 3.47 -2.33 -8.14
CA GLU A 19 3.59 -1.21 -7.20
C GLU A 19 2.78 -1.50 -5.93
N ASN A 20 3.23 -1.00 -4.79
CA ASN A 20 2.55 -1.15 -3.50
C ASN A 20 2.28 -2.62 -3.12
N SER A 21 3.09 -3.56 -3.61
CA SER A 21 3.01 -4.96 -3.23
C SER A 21 4.02 -5.28 -2.13
N LEU A 22 3.80 -6.34 -1.39
CA LEU A 22 4.76 -6.77 -0.36
C LEU A 22 6.12 -7.08 -0.97
N THR A 23 6.16 -7.67 -2.18
CA THR A 23 7.42 -7.94 -2.87
C THR A 23 8.16 -6.64 -3.19
N ALA A 24 7.45 -5.59 -3.67
CA ALA A 24 8.07 -4.31 -3.95
C ALA A 24 8.72 -3.70 -2.71
N PHE A 25 8.05 -3.81 -1.56
CA PHE A 25 8.58 -3.28 -0.30
C PHE A 25 9.75 -4.11 0.21
N ARG A 26 9.68 -5.42 0.10
CA ARG A 26 10.77 -6.31 0.50
C ARG A 26 12.03 -6.01 -0.32
N LEU A 27 11.88 -5.82 -1.63
CA LEU A 27 13.01 -5.47 -2.50
C LEU A 27 13.62 -4.12 -2.14
N ALA A 28 12.79 -3.13 -1.79
CA ALA A 28 13.28 -1.83 -1.36
C ALA A 28 14.10 -1.95 -0.08
N VAL A 29 13.64 -2.75 0.89
CA VAL A 29 14.37 -3.00 2.13
C VAL A 29 15.72 -3.65 1.83
N GLU A 30 15.76 -4.64 0.95
CA GLU A 30 17.00 -5.32 0.57
C GLU A 30 18.00 -4.36 -0.04
N LYS A 31 17.56 -3.34 -0.75
CA LYS A 31 18.41 -2.31 -1.37
C LYS A 31 18.65 -1.11 -0.46
N CYS A 32 18.17 -1.17 0.78
CA CYS A 32 18.31 -0.07 1.76
C CYS A 32 17.73 1.25 1.26
N LEU A 33 16.63 1.20 0.51
CA LEU A 33 15.94 2.38 0.00
C LEU A 33 14.82 2.79 0.95
N SER A 34 14.65 4.10 1.13
CA SER A 34 13.45 4.63 1.77
C SER A 34 12.25 4.27 0.90
N ILE A 35 11.09 4.13 1.51
CA ILE A 35 9.88 3.71 0.81
C ILE A 35 8.83 4.81 0.88
N GLU A 36 8.25 5.18 -0.27
CA GLU A 36 7.02 5.94 -0.34
C GLU A 36 5.90 4.94 -0.64
N LEU A 37 4.78 5.07 0.07
CA LEU A 37 3.62 4.23 -0.18
C LEU A 37 2.33 5.01 0.04
N ASP A 38 1.25 4.48 -0.50
CA ASP A 38 -0.07 5.11 -0.48
C ASP A 38 -1.04 4.23 0.30
N VAL A 39 -1.86 4.83 1.14
CA VAL A 39 -2.83 4.08 1.92
C VAL A 39 -4.25 4.57 1.66
N ARG A 40 -5.19 3.62 1.73
CA ARG A 40 -6.61 3.87 1.57
C ARG A 40 -7.40 3.05 2.58
N LEU A 41 -8.63 3.46 2.82
CA LEU A 41 -9.52 2.79 3.76
C LEU A 41 -10.48 1.86 2.99
N THR A 42 -10.71 0.66 3.52
CA THR A 42 -11.70 -0.27 2.97
C THR A 42 -13.09 0.04 3.54
N LYS A 43 -14.10 -0.61 2.99
CA LYS A 43 -15.48 -0.47 3.46
C LYS A 43 -15.63 -0.82 4.95
N ASP A 44 -14.88 -1.81 5.42
CA ASP A 44 -14.87 -2.24 6.82
C ASP A 44 -13.79 -1.53 7.64
N CYS A 45 -13.31 -0.38 7.15
CA CYS A 45 -12.39 0.50 7.88
C CYS A 45 -11.03 -0.13 8.18
N ARG A 46 -10.53 -1.00 7.28
CA ARG A 46 -9.18 -1.53 7.34
C ARG A 46 -8.27 -0.67 6.45
N ILE A 47 -7.01 -0.54 6.83
CA ILE A 47 -6.05 0.27 6.05
C ILE A 47 -5.27 -0.63 5.12
N VAL A 48 -5.41 -0.37 3.81
CA VAL A 48 -4.69 -1.10 2.77
C VAL A 48 -3.69 -0.18 2.07
N VAL A 49 -2.71 -0.78 1.43
CA VAL A 49 -1.69 -0.04 0.67
C VAL A 49 -2.07 -0.14 -0.81
N PHE A 50 -2.49 1.00 -1.38
CA PHE A 50 -2.99 1.05 -2.74
C PHE A 50 -3.05 2.51 -3.20
N HIS A 51 -2.64 2.79 -4.43
CA HIS A 51 -2.56 4.17 -4.91
C HIS A 51 -3.89 4.71 -5.43
N ASP A 52 -4.53 4.00 -6.36
CA ASP A 52 -5.72 4.50 -7.06
C ASP A 52 -6.96 4.48 -6.18
N ASN A 53 -7.90 5.37 -6.45
CA ASN A 53 -9.20 5.33 -5.79
C ASN A 53 -10.02 4.12 -6.27
N ASP A 54 -9.92 3.77 -7.56
CA ASP A 54 -10.61 2.63 -8.14
C ASP A 54 -9.64 1.46 -8.39
N LEU A 55 -10.20 0.30 -8.72
CA LEU A 55 -9.44 -0.95 -8.81
C LEU A 55 -9.14 -1.37 -10.26
N MET A 56 -9.55 -0.57 -11.25
CA MET A 56 -9.48 -1.00 -12.65
C MET A 56 -8.05 -1.18 -13.15
N ARG A 57 -7.18 -0.19 -12.93
CA ARG A 57 -5.83 -0.23 -13.47
C ARG A 57 -5.00 -1.39 -12.91
N MET A 58 -5.09 -1.61 -11.60
CA MET A 58 -4.23 -2.60 -10.93
C MET A 58 -4.86 -3.98 -10.81
N CYS A 59 -6.18 -4.06 -10.76
CA CYS A 59 -6.85 -5.34 -10.50
C CYS A 59 -7.85 -5.74 -11.60
N GLY A 60 -8.16 -4.85 -12.52
CA GLY A 60 -9.15 -5.13 -13.56
C GLY A 60 -10.57 -5.28 -13.01
N ILE A 61 -10.84 -4.73 -11.85
CA ILE A 61 -12.13 -4.85 -11.15
C ILE A 61 -12.82 -3.50 -11.15
N GLU A 62 -14.11 -3.49 -11.45
CA GLU A 62 -14.92 -2.28 -11.39
C GLU A 62 -15.23 -1.91 -9.94
N GLY A 63 -15.16 -0.61 -9.62
CA GLY A 63 -15.46 -0.11 -8.29
C GLY A 63 -14.26 0.50 -7.59
N LYS A 64 -14.52 1.06 -6.41
CA LYS A 64 -13.51 1.76 -5.61
C LYS A 64 -13.07 0.90 -4.44
N VAL A 65 -11.88 1.20 -3.92
CA VAL A 65 -11.33 0.50 -2.74
C VAL A 65 -12.35 0.56 -1.57
N PHE A 66 -12.94 1.73 -1.32
CA PHE A 66 -13.89 1.92 -0.21
C PHE A 66 -15.22 1.18 -0.40
N ASP A 67 -15.49 0.65 -1.60
CA ASP A 67 -16.71 -0.11 -1.88
C ASP A 67 -16.63 -1.57 -1.42
N TYR A 68 -15.44 -2.04 -1.04
CA TYR A 68 -15.20 -3.46 -0.72
C TYR A 68 -14.63 -3.62 0.69
N THR A 69 -14.98 -4.75 1.32
CA THR A 69 -14.32 -5.16 2.56
C THR A 69 -12.92 -5.67 2.25
N TYR A 70 -12.05 -5.77 3.26
CA TYR A 70 -10.73 -6.33 3.01
C TYR A 70 -10.77 -7.79 2.56
N GLU A 71 -11.72 -8.57 3.10
CA GLU A 71 -11.88 -9.95 2.66
C GLU A 71 -12.13 -10.02 1.15
N GLN A 72 -12.98 -9.13 0.62
CA GLN A 72 -13.23 -9.06 -0.81
C GLN A 72 -11.99 -8.61 -1.58
N LEU A 73 -11.32 -7.55 -1.11
CA LEU A 73 -10.12 -7.03 -1.77
C LEU A 73 -9.00 -8.06 -1.80
N SER A 74 -8.87 -8.87 -0.77
CA SER A 74 -7.79 -9.86 -0.70
C SER A 74 -7.92 -10.98 -1.75
N ALA A 75 -9.08 -11.10 -2.37
CA ALA A 75 -9.29 -12.05 -3.46
C ALA A 75 -8.86 -11.51 -4.82
N PHE A 76 -8.63 -10.20 -4.93
CA PHE A 76 -8.23 -9.56 -6.18
C PHE A 76 -6.72 -9.58 -6.30
N LYS A 77 -6.23 -9.84 -7.51
CA LYS A 77 -4.79 -9.91 -7.76
C LYS A 77 -4.28 -8.62 -8.37
N LEU A 78 -3.10 -8.22 -7.97
CA LEU A 78 -2.42 -7.08 -8.54
C LEU A 78 -1.89 -7.44 -9.93
N LYS A 79 -1.89 -6.46 -10.80
CA LYS A 79 -1.55 -6.57 -12.23
C LYS A 79 -0.33 -7.46 -12.47
N ASN A 80 -0.49 -8.43 -13.37
CA ASN A 80 0.56 -9.34 -13.82
C ASN A 80 1.20 -10.19 -12.71
N SER A 81 0.46 -10.45 -11.62
CA SER A 81 1.03 -11.21 -10.49
C SER A 81 -0.05 -12.00 -9.77
N ASP A 82 0.40 -12.81 -8.81
CA ASP A 82 -0.47 -13.49 -7.86
C ASP A 82 -0.56 -12.75 -6.53
N GLU A 83 0.01 -11.57 -6.46
CA GLU A 83 0.02 -10.79 -5.22
C GLU A 83 -1.29 -10.07 -4.97
N LYS A 84 -1.67 -9.99 -3.71
CA LYS A 84 -2.88 -9.29 -3.28
C LYS A 84 -2.56 -7.88 -2.83
N ILE A 85 -3.60 -7.06 -2.65
CA ILE A 85 -3.49 -5.77 -2.00
C ILE A 85 -3.10 -6.00 -0.53
N PRO A 86 -1.98 -5.45 -0.04
CA PRO A 86 -1.57 -5.71 1.33
C PRO A 86 -2.26 -4.77 2.32
N LEU A 87 -2.42 -5.26 3.55
CA LEU A 87 -2.75 -4.39 4.67
C LEU A 87 -1.52 -3.57 5.06
N LEU A 88 -1.73 -2.35 5.53
CA LEU A 88 -0.62 -1.55 6.04
C LEU A 88 0.13 -2.29 7.16
N SER A 89 -0.58 -3.00 8.03
CA SER A 89 0.05 -3.77 9.11
C SER A 89 1.02 -4.82 8.57
N GLU A 90 0.70 -5.45 7.45
CA GLU A 90 1.59 -6.42 6.81
C GLU A 90 2.85 -5.75 6.27
N VAL A 91 2.70 -4.57 5.68
CA VAL A 91 3.82 -3.80 5.16
C VAL A 91 4.73 -3.34 6.30
N LEU A 92 4.17 -2.82 7.38
CA LEU A 92 4.96 -2.38 8.54
C LEU A 92 5.76 -3.54 9.12
N LYS A 93 5.18 -4.71 9.19
CA LYS A 93 5.86 -5.92 9.67
C LYS A 93 6.99 -6.33 8.72
N THR A 94 6.77 -6.25 7.42
CA THR A 94 7.77 -6.60 6.40
C THR A 94 8.96 -5.64 6.46
N VAL A 95 8.70 -4.35 6.61
CA VAL A 95 9.75 -3.32 6.67
C VAL A 95 10.50 -3.38 8.00
N ASP A 96 9.78 -3.62 9.09
CA ASP A 96 10.34 -3.84 10.44
C ASP A 96 11.35 -2.76 10.86
N GLY A 97 11.03 -1.51 10.55
CA GLY A 97 11.86 -0.37 10.94
C GLY A 97 13.21 -0.26 10.24
N LYS A 98 13.47 -1.09 9.23
CA LYS A 98 14.78 -1.15 8.57
C LYS A 98 15.07 0.02 7.64
N VAL A 99 14.02 0.65 7.10
CA VAL A 99 14.13 1.83 6.24
C VAL A 99 13.03 2.82 6.60
N PRO A 100 13.23 4.12 6.29
CA PRO A 100 12.16 5.10 6.55
C PRO A 100 10.96 4.89 5.63
N LEU A 101 9.79 5.22 6.13
CA LEU A 101 8.54 5.17 5.39
C LEU A 101 7.93 6.55 5.27
N LEU A 102 7.55 6.94 4.05
CA LEU A 102 6.74 8.11 3.78
C LEU A 102 5.35 7.62 3.36
N ILE A 103 4.39 7.76 4.26
CA ILE A 103 3.04 7.25 4.06
C ILE A 103 2.14 8.39 3.58
N GLU A 104 1.59 8.26 2.37
CA GLU A 104 0.68 9.23 1.81
C GLU A 104 -0.76 8.77 2.03
N LEU A 105 -1.55 9.60 2.72
CA LEU A 105 -2.96 9.34 3.00
C LEU A 105 -3.78 9.80 1.80
N LYS A 106 -4.54 8.88 1.21
CA LYS A 106 -5.36 9.17 0.03
C LYS A 106 -6.80 9.45 0.40
N ASP A 107 -7.48 10.24 -0.43
CA ASP A 107 -8.90 10.53 -0.27
C ASP A 107 -9.77 9.29 -0.53
N GLY A 108 -11.06 9.37 -0.17
CA GLY A 108 -12.02 8.32 -0.40
C GLY A 108 -12.57 7.69 0.87
N ALA A 109 -12.12 8.19 2.04
CA ALA A 109 -12.59 7.76 3.34
C ALA A 109 -13.18 8.95 4.11
N PRO A 110 -13.97 8.72 5.17
CA PRO A 110 -14.41 9.80 6.03
C PRO A 110 -13.24 10.59 6.57
N PHE A 111 -13.37 11.91 6.57
CA PHE A 111 -12.29 12.81 6.98
C PHE A 111 -11.83 12.49 8.41
N GLY A 112 -10.52 12.40 8.60
CA GLY A 112 -9.90 12.15 9.89
C GLY A 112 -9.85 10.68 10.30
N GLU A 113 -10.65 9.83 9.69
CA GLU A 113 -10.71 8.42 10.06
C GLU A 113 -9.41 7.70 9.68
N LEU A 114 -8.92 7.92 8.47
CA LEU A 114 -7.71 7.28 7.99
C LEU A 114 -6.49 7.75 8.78
N GLU A 115 -6.36 9.05 9.00
CA GLU A 115 -5.25 9.60 9.78
C GLU A 115 -5.25 9.03 11.20
N SER A 116 -6.39 8.97 11.84
CA SER A 116 -6.51 8.43 13.20
C SER A 116 -6.06 6.97 13.27
N ARG A 117 -6.45 6.16 12.30
CA ARG A 117 -6.08 4.76 12.29
C ARG A 117 -4.59 4.55 12.01
N VAL A 118 -4.01 5.34 11.11
CA VAL A 118 -2.57 5.28 10.84
C VAL A 118 -1.78 5.69 12.07
N ASP A 119 -2.16 6.78 12.73
CA ASP A 119 -1.50 7.23 13.96
C ASP A 119 -1.54 6.15 15.04
N HIS A 120 -2.66 5.46 15.17
CA HIS A 120 -2.79 4.39 16.16
C HIS A 120 -1.86 3.20 15.87
N MET A 121 -1.60 2.91 14.60
CA MET A 121 -0.73 1.81 14.18
C MET A 121 0.75 2.14 14.28
N MET A 122 1.10 3.39 14.11
CA MET A 122 2.48 3.84 14.13
C MET A 122 2.97 4.11 15.55
#